data_1a04dce21590e7f23e4d5ab918196aa2
#
_entry.id   1a04dce21590e7f23e4d5ab918196aa2
#
_cell.length_a   1.000
_cell.length_b   1.000
_cell.length_c   1.000
_cell.angle_alpha   90.00
_cell.angle_beta   90.00
_cell.angle_gamma   90.00
#
_symmetry.space_group_name_H-M   'P 1'
#
loop_
_entity.id
_entity.type
_entity.pdbx_description
1 polymer ?
#
loop_
_entity_poly.entity_id
_entity_poly.type
_entity_poly.pdbx_seq_one_letter_code
_entity_poly.pdbx_strand_id
1 'polypeptide(L)'
;EQQMIRELVRDFAESVLAPTIEHRDENQIAPSEEWLEFLEYGLQGVTVPEEYGGSPVDDISESIIVEELARVDPSFAVMYCVHVGLCAKTIALHGNESQKEQYLTRLAAGDVGAYSLSEAGAGTDAAAMICKAKLSDDGKHYLLNGEKMWVTNGVQAKIVVLFAKDVDHPDYGIKKHGGSTAFIVDSSFEGFSVGKKENKLGIRSSDTCTLILQDCKVPIENVLKGVGKGFPIAMNALDNSRIGIAAQALGIAQGAYEAALKY
;
A
#
# COMPACT_ATOMS: atom_id res chain seq x y z
N GLU A 1 12.29 -6.49 -23.43
CA GLU A 1 11.64 -5.58 -22.48
C GLU A 1 11.98 -6.00 -21.04
N GLN A 2 11.62 -7.22 -20.58
CA GLN A 2 11.87 -7.71 -19.21
C GLN A 2 13.35 -7.66 -18.82
N GLN A 3 14.28 -8.00 -19.74
CA GLN A 3 15.70 -7.90 -19.47
C GLN A 3 16.17 -6.44 -19.29
N MET A 4 15.62 -5.52 -20.05
CA MET A 4 15.91 -4.08 -19.90
C MET A 4 15.41 -3.55 -18.55
N ILE A 5 14.20 -3.94 -18.14
CA ILE A 5 13.65 -3.59 -16.82
C ILE A 5 14.55 -4.13 -15.72
N ARG A 6 15.00 -5.39 -15.81
CA ARG A 6 15.91 -6.00 -14.85
C ARG A 6 17.21 -5.21 -14.71
N GLU A 7 17.84 -4.86 -15.84
CA GLU A 7 19.08 -4.09 -15.86
C GLU A 7 18.90 -2.69 -15.27
N LEU A 8 17.82 -2.01 -15.64
CA LEU A 8 17.48 -0.67 -15.15
C LEU A 8 17.28 -0.65 -13.64
N VAL A 9 16.47 -1.57 -13.11
CA VAL A 9 16.16 -1.63 -11.68
C VAL A 9 17.37 -2.10 -10.88
N ARG A 10 18.18 -3.01 -11.42
CA ARG A 10 19.42 -3.45 -10.80
C ARG A 10 20.41 -2.28 -10.64
N ASP A 11 20.58 -1.49 -11.70
CA ASP A 11 21.45 -0.30 -11.66
C ASP A 11 21.00 0.69 -10.59
N PHE A 12 19.70 1.00 -10.53
CA PHE A 12 19.12 1.82 -9.47
C PHE A 12 19.38 1.22 -8.07
N ALA A 13 19.12 -0.06 -7.89
CA ALA A 13 19.27 -0.70 -6.58
C ALA A 13 20.73 -0.69 -6.11
N GLU A 14 21.68 -0.92 -7.00
CA GLU A 14 23.12 -0.95 -6.67
C GLU A 14 23.72 0.45 -6.52
N SER A 15 23.29 1.42 -7.33
CA SER A 15 23.85 2.78 -7.28
C SER A 15 23.19 3.69 -6.25
N VAL A 16 21.90 3.55 -5.98
CA VAL A 16 21.12 4.44 -5.11
C VAL A 16 20.78 3.79 -3.77
N LEU A 17 20.25 2.56 -3.76
CA LEU A 17 19.81 1.92 -2.53
C LEU A 17 20.97 1.33 -1.70
N ALA A 18 21.91 0.63 -2.35
CA ALA A 18 22.99 -0.07 -1.66
C ALA A 18 23.86 0.84 -0.78
N PRO A 19 24.21 2.08 -1.18
CA PRO A 19 25.04 2.95 -0.36
C PRO A 19 24.39 3.42 0.95
N THR A 20 23.07 3.44 1.03
CA THR A 20 22.32 4.05 2.15
C THR A 20 21.59 3.05 3.02
N ILE A 21 21.39 1.80 2.56
CA ILE A 21 20.52 0.82 3.22
C ILE A 21 20.96 0.49 4.65
N GLU A 22 22.24 0.24 4.91
CA GLU A 22 22.74 -0.11 6.24
C GLU A 22 22.40 1.00 7.25
N HIS A 23 22.73 2.24 6.91
CA HIS A 23 22.41 3.41 7.75
C HIS A 23 20.91 3.56 7.97
N ARG A 24 20.10 3.40 6.91
CA ARG A 24 18.63 3.53 7.00
C ARG A 24 18.01 2.41 7.84
N ASP A 25 18.46 1.17 7.68
CA ASP A 25 17.91 0.04 8.44
C ASP A 25 18.26 0.14 9.91
N GLU A 26 19.52 0.46 10.26
CA GLU A 26 19.96 0.67 11.65
C GLU A 26 19.18 1.77 12.35
N ASN A 27 18.94 2.88 11.69
CA ASN A 27 18.28 4.06 12.24
C ASN A 27 16.76 4.11 11.96
N GLN A 28 16.19 3.12 11.30
CA GLN A 28 14.77 3.03 10.95
C GLN A 28 14.30 4.24 10.12
N ILE A 29 15.13 4.70 9.19
CA ILE A 29 14.85 5.83 8.30
C ILE A 29 14.17 5.30 7.04
N ALA A 30 12.97 5.81 6.73
CA ALA A 30 12.26 5.46 5.50
C ALA A 30 13.00 5.98 4.26
N PRO A 31 13.01 5.23 3.14
CA PRO A 31 13.73 5.57 1.91
C PRO A 31 13.01 6.65 1.08
N SER A 32 12.73 7.80 1.70
CA SER A 32 11.94 8.87 1.08
C SER A 32 12.70 9.62 -0.01
N GLU A 33 14.01 9.81 0.14
CA GLU A 33 14.85 10.45 -0.88
C GLU A 33 15.02 9.52 -2.07
N GLU A 34 15.30 8.24 -1.82
CA GLU A 34 15.41 7.21 -2.84
C GLU A 34 14.08 6.98 -3.58
N TRP A 35 12.95 7.17 -2.89
CA TRP A 35 11.63 7.12 -3.53
C TRP A 35 11.43 8.24 -4.54
N LEU A 36 11.88 9.45 -4.21
CA LEU A 36 11.81 10.58 -5.14
C LEU A 36 12.76 10.40 -6.33
N GLU A 37 13.95 9.86 -6.12
CA GLU A 37 14.89 9.55 -7.19
C GLU A 37 14.34 8.45 -8.11
N PHE A 38 13.64 7.46 -7.55
CA PHE A 38 13.01 6.39 -8.35
C PHE A 38 11.90 6.90 -9.28
N LEU A 39 11.35 8.10 -9.04
CA LEU A 39 10.38 8.72 -9.96
C LEU A 39 10.96 8.96 -11.36
N GLU A 40 12.25 9.25 -11.47
CA GLU A 40 12.91 9.48 -12.75
C GLU A 40 12.89 8.24 -13.66
N TYR A 41 12.70 7.06 -13.07
CA TYR A 41 12.59 5.79 -13.78
C TYR A 41 11.16 5.49 -14.26
N GLY A 42 10.15 6.25 -13.80
CA GLY A 42 8.75 6.09 -14.19
C GLY A 42 8.09 4.79 -13.70
N LEU A 43 8.67 4.14 -12.67
CA LEU A 43 8.25 2.80 -12.24
C LEU A 43 7.25 2.81 -11.06
N GLN A 44 6.89 3.97 -10.50
CA GLN A 44 5.84 4.07 -9.48
C GLN A 44 4.44 3.80 -10.03
N GLY A 45 4.24 4.05 -11.32
CA GLY A 45 2.96 3.91 -12.00
C GLY A 45 2.78 2.62 -12.81
N VAL A 46 3.52 1.53 -12.51
CA VAL A 46 3.48 0.29 -13.33
C VAL A 46 2.16 -0.47 -13.28
N THR A 47 1.27 -0.14 -12.37
CA THR A 47 -0.09 -0.70 -12.27
C THR A 47 -1.16 0.35 -12.57
N VAL A 48 -0.74 1.54 -12.96
CA VAL A 48 -1.60 2.67 -13.29
C VAL A 48 -1.73 2.77 -14.82
N PRO A 49 -2.95 2.90 -15.37
CA PRO A 49 -3.14 3.13 -16.81
C PRO A 49 -2.43 4.41 -17.30
N GLU A 50 -1.99 4.41 -18.56
CA GLU A 50 -1.29 5.55 -19.19
C GLU A 50 -2.07 6.85 -19.12
N GLU A 51 -3.40 6.78 -19.27
CA GLU A 51 -4.31 7.94 -19.22
C GLU A 51 -4.27 8.68 -17.87
N TYR A 52 -3.80 8.03 -16.79
CA TYR A 52 -3.60 8.62 -15.47
C TYR A 52 -2.11 8.84 -15.14
N GLY A 53 -1.25 8.87 -16.15
CA GLY A 53 0.19 9.13 -16.00
C GLY A 53 1.02 7.92 -15.59
N GLY A 54 0.47 6.71 -15.66
CA GLY A 54 1.19 5.48 -15.38
C GLY A 54 1.99 4.96 -16.57
N SER A 55 2.73 3.88 -16.31
CA SER A 55 3.52 3.14 -17.30
C SER A 55 3.27 1.64 -17.10
N PRO A 56 2.06 1.15 -17.44
CA PRO A 56 1.65 -0.21 -17.10
C PRO A 56 2.57 -1.25 -17.73
N VAL A 57 2.96 -2.24 -16.92
CA VAL A 57 3.79 -3.39 -17.35
C VAL A 57 3.04 -4.70 -17.07
N ASP A 58 3.54 -5.80 -17.64
CA ASP A 58 3.00 -7.13 -17.35
C ASP A 58 3.40 -7.61 -15.93
N ASP A 59 2.67 -8.60 -15.39
CA ASP A 59 2.87 -9.13 -14.04
C ASP A 59 4.28 -9.75 -13.85
N ILE A 60 4.93 -10.22 -14.93
CA ILE A 60 6.30 -10.75 -14.88
C ILE A 60 7.28 -9.58 -14.69
N SER A 61 7.10 -8.50 -15.44
CA SER A 61 7.89 -7.28 -15.32
C SER A 61 7.74 -6.65 -13.93
N GLU A 62 6.51 -6.57 -13.39
CA GLU A 62 6.26 -6.14 -12.00
C GLU A 62 7.04 -7.01 -11.01
N SER A 63 7.04 -8.34 -11.19
CA SER A 63 7.77 -9.28 -10.34
C SER A 63 9.29 -9.10 -10.42
N ILE A 64 9.83 -8.85 -11.61
CA ILE A 64 11.26 -8.58 -11.83
C ILE A 64 11.69 -7.29 -11.11
N ILE A 65 10.88 -6.24 -11.16
CA ILE A 65 11.16 -5.00 -10.43
C ILE A 65 11.29 -5.29 -8.93
N VAL A 66 10.31 -5.98 -8.36
CA VAL A 66 10.31 -6.32 -6.95
C VAL A 66 11.50 -7.21 -6.56
N GLU A 67 11.82 -8.22 -7.36
CA GLU A 67 12.97 -9.12 -7.15
C GLU A 67 14.28 -8.34 -7.08
N GLU A 68 14.55 -7.47 -8.06
CA GLU A 68 15.81 -6.71 -8.12
C GLU A 68 15.91 -5.66 -7.01
N LEU A 69 14.82 -4.99 -6.66
CA LEU A 69 14.79 -4.09 -5.51
C LEU A 69 15.06 -4.85 -4.21
N ALA A 70 14.39 -5.99 -4.01
CA ALA A 70 14.50 -6.79 -2.78
C ALA A 70 15.86 -7.49 -2.62
N ARG A 71 16.56 -7.75 -3.72
CA ARG A 71 17.93 -8.29 -3.72
C ARG A 71 18.88 -7.36 -2.98
N VAL A 72 18.66 -6.06 -3.02
CA VAL A 72 19.49 -5.03 -2.39
C VAL A 72 18.80 -4.47 -1.16
N ASP A 73 17.56 -3.96 -1.29
CA ASP A 73 16.81 -3.30 -0.21
C ASP A 73 15.39 -3.87 -0.07
N PRO A 74 15.21 -4.87 0.81
CA PRO A 74 13.89 -5.42 1.12
C PRO A 74 12.88 -4.40 1.66
N SER A 75 13.36 -3.33 2.31
CA SER A 75 12.50 -2.28 2.87
C SER A 75 11.91 -1.40 1.77
N PHE A 76 12.73 -1.03 0.77
CA PHE A 76 12.25 -0.32 -0.41
C PHE A 76 11.31 -1.20 -1.24
N ALA A 77 11.64 -2.47 -1.39
CA ALA A 77 10.82 -3.42 -2.13
C ALA A 77 9.41 -3.59 -1.53
N VAL A 78 9.28 -3.71 -0.20
CA VAL A 78 7.95 -3.84 0.44
C VAL A 78 7.16 -2.53 0.36
N MET A 79 7.82 -1.37 0.50
CA MET A 79 7.21 -0.07 0.28
C MET A 79 6.61 0.02 -1.13
N TYR A 80 7.38 -0.38 -2.13
CA TYR A 80 6.98 -0.43 -3.52
C TYR A 80 5.81 -1.41 -3.74
N CYS A 81 5.90 -2.65 -3.23
CA CYS A 81 4.82 -3.65 -3.35
C CYS A 81 3.48 -3.16 -2.82
N VAL A 82 3.48 -2.46 -1.67
CA VAL A 82 2.24 -1.93 -1.09
C VAL A 82 1.69 -0.79 -1.94
N HIS A 83 2.57 0.07 -2.43
CA HIS A 83 2.18 1.19 -3.28
C HIS A 83 1.55 0.72 -4.60
N VAL A 84 2.27 -0.07 -5.40
CA VAL A 84 1.81 -0.50 -6.72
C VAL A 84 0.78 -1.63 -6.64
N GLY A 85 1.05 -2.68 -5.87
CA GLY A 85 0.27 -3.92 -5.88
C GLY A 85 -0.98 -3.88 -5.01
N LEU A 86 -0.97 -3.11 -3.92
CA LEU A 86 -2.12 -3.01 -3.01
C LEU A 86 -2.90 -1.71 -3.17
N CYS A 87 -2.25 -0.54 -3.09
CA CYS A 87 -2.95 0.73 -3.15
C CYS A 87 -3.37 1.08 -4.59
N ALA A 88 -2.42 1.31 -5.49
CA ALA A 88 -2.70 1.74 -6.85
C ALA A 88 -3.53 0.71 -7.64
N LYS A 89 -3.14 -0.57 -7.63
CA LYS A 89 -3.86 -1.65 -8.32
C LYS A 89 -5.30 -1.81 -7.83
N THR A 90 -5.55 -1.65 -6.51
CA THR A 90 -6.92 -1.70 -5.97
C THR A 90 -7.78 -0.54 -6.48
N ILE A 91 -7.25 0.67 -6.53
CA ILE A 91 -7.97 1.83 -7.10
C ILE A 91 -8.18 1.65 -8.60
N ALA A 92 -7.17 1.18 -9.34
CA ALA A 92 -7.28 0.94 -10.78
C ALA A 92 -8.37 -0.09 -11.13
N LEU A 93 -8.49 -1.17 -10.34
CA LEU A 93 -9.46 -2.23 -10.58
C LEU A 93 -10.88 -1.93 -10.09
N HIS A 94 -11.02 -1.11 -9.05
CA HIS A 94 -12.31 -0.94 -8.35
C HIS A 94 -12.80 0.50 -8.26
N GLY A 95 -11.97 1.48 -8.57
CA GLY A 95 -12.33 2.89 -8.62
C GLY A 95 -13.21 3.23 -9.83
N ASN A 96 -14.05 4.25 -9.68
CA ASN A 96 -14.69 4.90 -10.81
C ASN A 96 -13.72 5.89 -11.49
N GLU A 97 -14.09 6.43 -12.65
CA GLU A 97 -13.21 7.29 -13.44
C GLU A 97 -12.71 8.53 -12.66
N SER A 98 -13.59 9.17 -11.89
CA SER A 98 -13.21 10.34 -11.07
C SER A 98 -12.21 9.97 -9.96
N GLN A 99 -12.41 8.81 -9.30
CA GLN A 99 -11.47 8.29 -8.30
C GLN A 99 -10.13 7.93 -8.92
N LYS A 100 -10.12 7.30 -10.08
CA LYS A 100 -8.89 6.95 -10.80
C LYS A 100 -8.13 8.22 -11.20
N GLU A 101 -8.80 9.16 -11.85
CA GLU A 101 -8.19 10.43 -12.26
C GLU A 101 -7.58 11.18 -11.07
N GLN A 102 -8.30 11.28 -9.95
CA GLN A 102 -7.87 12.01 -8.78
C GLN A 102 -6.71 11.32 -8.05
N TYR A 103 -6.76 10.01 -7.86
CA TYR A 103 -5.85 9.30 -6.98
C TYR A 103 -4.73 8.57 -7.71
N LEU A 104 -4.99 7.97 -8.89
CA LEU A 104 -3.94 7.27 -9.63
C LEU A 104 -2.92 8.25 -10.21
N THR A 105 -3.37 9.41 -10.70
CA THR A 105 -2.46 10.47 -11.19
C THR A 105 -1.49 10.93 -10.10
N ARG A 106 -1.96 11.07 -8.86
CA ARG A 106 -1.11 11.43 -7.71
C ARG A 106 -0.14 10.30 -7.34
N LEU A 107 -0.61 9.05 -7.34
CA LEU A 107 0.24 7.89 -7.05
C LEU A 107 1.34 7.73 -8.11
N ALA A 108 1.00 7.86 -9.39
CA ALA A 108 1.99 7.83 -10.48
C ALA A 108 2.98 9.00 -10.43
N ALA A 109 2.56 10.15 -9.88
CA ALA A 109 3.41 11.34 -9.68
C ALA A 109 4.25 11.29 -8.38
N GLY A 110 4.18 10.20 -7.59
CA GLY A 110 5.06 9.97 -6.45
C GLY A 110 4.44 10.08 -5.07
N ASP A 111 3.15 10.43 -4.95
CA ASP A 111 2.46 10.30 -3.67
C ASP A 111 2.49 8.84 -3.22
N VAL A 112 2.94 8.59 -1.99
CA VAL A 112 3.05 7.23 -1.47
C VAL A 112 1.67 6.67 -1.14
N GLY A 113 1.39 5.46 -1.61
CA GLY A 113 0.18 4.71 -1.31
C GLY A 113 0.35 3.70 -0.18
N ALA A 114 -0.69 3.53 0.65
CA ALA A 114 -0.76 2.51 1.68
C ALA A 114 -2.06 1.69 1.59
N TYR A 115 -2.06 0.55 2.27
CA TYR A 115 -3.21 -0.36 2.35
C TYR A 115 -3.45 -0.76 3.80
N SER A 116 -4.67 -0.58 4.28
CA SER A 116 -4.98 -0.64 5.71
C SER A 116 -6.19 -1.52 6.00
N LEU A 117 -5.92 -2.80 6.27
CA LEU A 117 -6.94 -3.82 6.56
C LEU A 117 -6.86 -4.31 8.01
N SER A 118 -5.65 -4.61 8.51
CA SER A 118 -5.40 -5.28 9.79
C SER A 118 -5.74 -4.41 11.00
N GLU A 119 -6.22 -5.07 12.06
CA GLU A 119 -6.51 -4.48 13.37
C GLU A 119 -5.96 -5.40 14.48
N ALA A 120 -5.88 -4.95 15.71
CA ALA A 120 -5.39 -5.74 16.84
C ALA A 120 -6.12 -7.09 17.00
N GLY A 121 -7.43 -7.12 16.76
CA GLY A 121 -8.26 -8.31 16.81
C GLY A 121 -8.55 -8.98 15.48
N ALA A 122 -8.03 -8.44 14.35
CA ALA A 122 -8.36 -8.88 13.00
C ALA A 122 -7.11 -8.88 12.10
N GLY A 123 -6.27 -9.88 12.25
CA GLY A 123 -5.12 -10.16 11.39
C GLY A 123 -5.49 -11.19 10.32
N THR A 124 -5.16 -12.48 10.55
CA THR A 124 -5.54 -13.58 9.63
C THR A 124 -7.06 -13.64 9.41
N ASP A 125 -7.84 -13.39 10.43
CA ASP A 125 -9.30 -13.27 10.33
C ASP A 125 -9.71 -11.82 10.00
N ALA A 126 -9.46 -11.38 8.78
CA ALA A 126 -9.78 -10.02 8.32
C ALA A 126 -11.30 -9.69 8.41
N ALA A 127 -12.18 -10.70 8.39
CA ALA A 127 -13.62 -10.50 8.53
C ALA A 127 -14.02 -10.05 9.95
N ALA A 128 -13.15 -10.25 10.95
CA ALA A 128 -13.37 -9.85 12.32
C ALA A 128 -13.09 -8.37 12.61
N MET A 129 -12.74 -7.57 11.59
CA MET A 129 -12.49 -6.13 11.76
C MET A 129 -13.63 -5.44 12.51
N ILE A 130 -13.30 -4.45 13.34
CA ILE A 130 -14.23 -3.68 14.15
C ILE A 130 -14.20 -2.17 13.89
N CYS A 131 -13.24 -1.68 13.09
CA CYS A 131 -13.22 -0.30 12.63
C CYS A 131 -14.56 0.04 11.96
N LYS A 132 -15.18 1.15 12.38
CA LYS A 132 -16.54 1.53 11.98
C LYS A 132 -16.54 2.68 11.00
N ALA A 133 -17.49 2.65 10.10
CA ALA A 133 -17.87 3.77 9.26
C ALA A 133 -19.35 4.07 9.48
N LYS A 134 -19.70 5.32 9.73
CA LYS A 134 -21.08 5.77 9.90
C LYS A 134 -21.35 6.93 8.95
N LEU A 135 -22.43 6.86 8.20
CA LEU A 135 -22.83 7.98 7.35
C LEU A 135 -23.20 9.20 8.20
N SER A 136 -22.71 10.38 7.85
CA SER A 136 -23.03 11.62 8.53
C SER A 136 -24.50 12.00 8.30
N ASP A 137 -25.08 12.82 9.19
CA ASP A 137 -26.48 13.22 9.11
C ASP A 137 -26.82 14.00 7.84
N ASP A 138 -25.84 14.71 7.25
CA ASP A 138 -26.00 15.43 5.97
C ASP A 138 -25.83 14.54 4.73
N GLY A 139 -25.47 13.25 4.93
CA GLY A 139 -25.27 12.27 3.88
C GLY A 139 -24.08 12.50 2.96
N LYS A 140 -23.16 13.41 3.32
CA LYS A 140 -22.03 13.79 2.44
C LYS A 140 -20.71 13.10 2.79
N HIS A 141 -20.57 12.56 4.01
CA HIS A 141 -19.33 11.99 4.50
C HIS A 141 -19.59 10.70 5.26
N TYR A 142 -18.63 9.82 5.28
CA TYR A 142 -18.51 8.78 6.30
C TYR A 142 -17.60 9.27 7.42
N LEU A 143 -18.01 9.03 8.66
CA LEU A 143 -17.20 9.22 9.87
C LEU A 143 -16.58 7.86 10.22
N LEU A 144 -15.26 7.74 10.00
CA LEU A 144 -14.53 6.52 10.32
C LEU A 144 -13.97 6.59 11.74
N ASN A 145 -14.14 5.51 12.51
CA ASN A 145 -13.67 5.39 13.89
C ASN A 145 -13.02 4.03 14.15
N GLY A 146 -11.81 4.04 14.67
CA GLY A 146 -11.06 2.84 15.03
C GLY A 146 -9.56 2.99 14.82
N GLU A 147 -8.85 1.87 14.99
CA GLU A 147 -7.41 1.80 14.82
C GLU A 147 -7.05 0.68 13.84
N LYS A 148 -6.10 0.95 12.97
CA LYS A 148 -5.49 -0.01 12.06
C LYS A 148 -4.05 -0.26 12.45
N MET A 149 -3.59 -1.52 12.37
CA MET A 149 -2.26 -1.92 12.79
C MET A 149 -1.40 -2.41 11.63
N TRP A 150 -0.10 -2.25 11.81
CA TRP A 150 0.95 -2.76 10.91
C TRP A 150 0.79 -2.26 9.48
N VAL A 151 0.43 -0.98 9.36
CA VAL A 151 0.24 -0.36 8.05
C VAL A 151 1.60 0.05 7.49
N THR A 152 2.05 -0.68 6.49
CA THR A 152 3.25 -0.34 5.70
C THR A 152 3.00 0.96 4.95
N ASN A 153 3.99 1.82 4.89
CA ASN A 153 3.95 3.16 4.31
C ASN A 153 3.07 4.16 5.10
N GLY A 154 2.46 3.76 6.22
CA GLY A 154 1.44 4.56 6.90
C GLY A 154 1.91 5.92 7.40
N VAL A 155 3.22 6.08 7.69
CA VAL A 155 3.78 7.36 8.15
C VAL A 155 3.86 8.38 7.01
N GLN A 156 4.25 7.95 5.81
CA GLN A 156 4.50 8.83 4.67
C GLN A 156 3.37 8.80 3.62
N ALA A 157 2.42 7.85 3.74
CA ALA A 157 1.33 7.72 2.79
C ALA A 157 0.48 8.99 2.69
N LYS A 158 0.18 9.39 1.46
CA LYS A 158 -0.80 10.43 1.14
C LYS A 158 -2.17 9.84 0.84
N ILE A 159 -2.20 8.63 0.31
CA ILE A 159 -3.41 7.94 -0.13
C ILE A 159 -3.42 6.56 0.52
N VAL A 160 -4.52 6.21 1.19
CA VAL A 160 -4.69 4.93 1.89
C VAL A 160 -5.96 4.24 1.41
N VAL A 161 -5.85 3.03 0.88
CA VAL A 161 -7.01 2.15 0.73
C VAL A 161 -7.31 1.52 2.07
N LEU A 162 -8.43 1.90 2.69
CA LEU A 162 -8.80 1.54 4.06
C LEU A 162 -10.15 0.82 4.10
N PHE A 163 -10.24 -0.18 4.98
CA PHE A 163 -11.45 -0.98 5.16
C PHE A 163 -12.07 -0.73 6.53
N ALA A 164 -13.38 -0.47 6.54
CA ALA A 164 -14.16 -0.32 7.76
C ALA A 164 -15.56 -0.94 7.58
N LYS A 165 -16.27 -1.20 8.67
CA LYS A 165 -17.65 -1.69 8.63
C LYS A 165 -18.62 -0.53 8.66
N ASP A 166 -19.43 -0.40 7.63
CA ASP A 166 -20.58 0.48 7.64
C ASP A 166 -21.61 -0.06 8.64
N VAL A 167 -21.87 0.71 9.69
CA VAL A 167 -22.77 0.33 10.79
C VAL A 167 -24.26 0.41 10.41
N ASP A 168 -24.58 1.15 9.36
CA ASP A 168 -25.94 1.31 8.85
C ASP A 168 -26.27 0.27 7.75
N HIS A 169 -25.31 -0.57 7.36
CA HIS A 169 -25.51 -1.62 6.36
C HIS A 169 -26.41 -2.75 6.90
N PRO A 170 -27.42 -3.25 6.13
CA PRO A 170 -28.36 -4.28 6.59
C PRO A 170 -27.70 -5.56 7.12
N ASP A 171 -26.53 -5.95 6.59
CA ASP A 171 -25.81 -7.15 7.03
C ASP A 171 -24.84 -6.88 8.21
N TYR A 172 -24.74 -5.63 8.70
CA TYR A 172 -23.89 -5.32 9.85
C TYR A 172 -24.35 -6.07 11.10
N GLY A 173 -23.43 -6.75 11.77
CA GLY A 173 -23.75 -7.57 12.95
C GLY A 173 -24.48 -8.89 12.65
N ILE A 174 -24.90 -9.15 11.40
CA ILE A 174 -25.57 -10.38 10.97
C ILE A 174 -24.56 -11.33 10.33
N LYS A 175 -23.82 -10.87 9.32
CA LYS A 175 -22.73 -11.62 8.68
C LYS A 175 -21.39 -11.14 9.20
N LYS A 176 -20.44 -12.05 9.39
CA LYS A 176 -19.10 -11.73 9.91
C LYS A 176 -18.40 -10.61 9.12
N HIS A 177 -18.52 -10.63 7.77
CA HIS A 177 -18.00 -9.59 6.88
C HIS A 177 -19.06 -8.55 6.48
N GLY A 178 -20.26 -8.60 7.07
CA GLY A 178 -21.37 -7.67 6.76
C GLY A 178 -20.98 -6.22 7.00
N GLY A 179 -21.35 -5.35 6.06
CA GLY A 179 -21.04 -3.93 6.09
C GLY A 179 -19.59 -3.57 5.72
N SER A 180 -18.68 -4.56 5.48
CA SER A 180 -17.30 -4.25 5.10
C SER A 180 -17.26 -3.40 3.83
N THR A 181 -16.71 -2.21 3.93
CA THR A 181 -16.64 -1.19 2.88
C THR A 181 -15.20 -0.72 2.72
N ALA A 182 -14.78 -0.51 1.47
CA ALA A 182 -13.46 0.01 1.14
C ALA A 182 -13.55 1.52 0.84
N PHE A 183 -12.63 2.29 1.38
CA PHE A 183 -12.55 3.73 1.26
C PHE A 183 -11.18 4.14 0.70
N ILE A 184 -11.14 5.19 -0.11
CA ILE A 184 -9.91 5.93 -0.40
C ILE A 184 -9.83 7.07 0.63
N VAL A 185 -8.83 6.99 1.50
CA VAL A 185 -8.60 7.99 2.55
C VAL A 185 -7.37 8.80 2.20
N ASP A 186 -7.51 10.12 2.13
CA ASP A 186 -6.38 11.04 2.04
C ASP A 186 -5.87 11.34 3.46
N SER A 187 -4.55 11.31 3.66
CA SER A 187 -3.97 11.55 4.99
C SER A 187 -4.19 12.96 5.53
N SER A 188 -4.65 13.89 4.69
CA SER A 188 -5.06 15.24 5.09
C SER A 188 -6.48 15.34 5.65
N PHE A 189 -7.27 14.27 5.61
CA PHE A 189 -8.65 14.31 6.09
C PHE A 189 -8.70 14.52 7.61
N GLU A 190 -9.61 15.38 8.04
CA GLU A 190 -9.85 15.65 9.46
C GLU A 190 -10.17 14.34 10.21
N GLY A 191 -9.52 14.11 11.33
CA GLY A 191 -9.68 12.90 12.13
C GLY A 191 -8.77 11.73 11.74
N PHE A 192 -7.91 11.89 10.70
CA PHE A 192 -6.86 10.93 10.38
C PHE A 192 -5.58 11.28 11.14
N SER A 193 -4.93 10.31 11.76
CA SER A 193 -3.62 10.50 12.38
C SER A 193 -2.80 9.21 12.38
N VAL A 194 -1.47 9.41 12.41
CA VAL A 194 -0.50 8.32 12.52
C VAL A 194 -0.20 8.10 14.00
N GLY A 195 -0.32 6.86 14.43
CA GLY A 195 -0.01 6.43 15.78
C GLY A 195 1.42 5.91 15.93
N LYS A 196 1.57 4.83 16.68
CA LYS A 196 2.87 4.24 16.98
C LYS A 196 3.55 3.69 15.73
N LYS A 197 4.82 4.07 15.50
CA LYS A 197 5.73 3.40 14.56
C LYS A 197 6.31 2.14 15.22
N GLU A 198 6.33 1.03 14.48
CA GLU A 198 6.79 -0.25 14.99
C GLU A 198 8.32 -0.39 14.89
N ASN A 199 8.93 -0.87 15.98
CA ASN A 199 10.33 -1.28 15.99
C ASN A 199 10.41 -2.77 15.61
N LYS A 200 10.88 -3.05 14.40
CA LYS A 200 10.88 -4.41 13.82
C LYS A 200 12.25 -5.08 13.92
N LEU A 201 12.26 -6.42 13.83
CA LEU A 201 13.47 -7.23 13.80
C LEU A 201 14.25 -7.05 12.49
N GLY A 202 13.56 -6.96 11.36
CA GLY A 202 14.11 -6.76 10.03
C GLY A 202 13.23 -5.85 9.19
N ILE A 203 13.68 -5.51 7.98
CA ILE A 203 12.99 -4.57 7.08
C ILE A 203 12.69 -3.26 7.83
N ARG A 204 13.69 -2.77 8.56
CA ARG A 204 13.50 -1.73 9.58
C ARG A 204 13.34 -0.35 8.98
N SER A 205 13.88 -0.11 7.79
CA SER A 205 13.72 1.15 7.08
C SER A 205 12.36 1.28 6.35
N SER A 206 11.59 0.17 6.20
CA SER A 206 10.18 0.28 5.82
C SER A 206 9.38 0.81 7.00
N ASP A 207 8.74 1.96 6.87
CA ASP A 207 7.85 2.44 7.91
C ASP A 207 6.62 1.53 8.06
N THR A 208 6.30 1.22 9.29
CA THR A 208 5.14 0.40 9.64
C THR A 208 4.53 1.01 10.90
N CYS A 209 3.27 1.37 10.86
CA CYS A 209 2.65 2.10 11.97
C CYS A 209 1.20 1.68 12.23
N THR A 210 0.66 2.21 13.30
CA THR A 210 -0.77 2.26 13.57
C THR A 210 -1.38 3.49 12.89
N LEU A 211 -2.56 3.36 12.28
CA LEU A 211 -3.39 4.49 11.87
C LEU A 211 -4.55 4.65 12.83
N ILE A 212 -4.83 5.87 13.26
CA ILE A 212 -5.88 6.22 14.21
C ILE A 212 -6.93 7.08 13.48
N LEU A 213 -8.17 6.66 13.57
CA LEU A 213 -9.33 7.32 12.98
C LEU A 213 -10.26 7.76 14.09
N GLN A 214 -10.47 9.07 14.22
CA GLN A 214 -11.34 9.69 15.22
C GLN A 214 -12.29 10.65 14.50
N ASP A 215 -13.51 10.17 14.22
CA ASP A 215 -14.46 10.84 13.37
C ASP A 215 -13.84 11.31 12.04
N CYS A 216 -12.99 10.44 11.46
CA CYS A 216 -12.28 10.77 10.24
C CYS A 216 -13.27 10.97 9.11
N LYS A 217 -13.32 12.19 8.58
CA LYS A 217 -14.31 12.62 7.58
C LYS A 217 -13.88 12.22 6.18
N VAL A 218 -14.48 11.16 5.68
CA VAL A 218 -14.23 10.65 4.33
C VAL A 218 -15.42 10.96 3.43
N PRO A 219 -15.24 11.71 2.33
CA PRO A 219 -16.31 12.00 1.39
C PRO A 219 -17.00 10.75 0.86
N ILE A 220 -18.31 10.79 0.63
CA ILE A 220 -19.09 9.65 0.15
C ILE A 220 -18.59 9.13 -1.21
N GLU A 221 -18.10 10.02 -2.06
CA GLU A 221 -17.49 9.73 -3.35
C GLU A 221 -16.19 8.92 -3.25
N ASN A 222 -15.60 8.79 -2.07
CA ASN A 222 -14.40 7.99 -1.82
C ASN A 222 -14.69 6.51 -1.46
N VAL A 223 -15.94 6.10 -1.49
CA VAL A 223 -16.31 4.69 -1.35
C VAL A 223 -15.97 3.94 -2.63
N LEU A 224 -15.12 2.91 -2.54
CA LEU A 224 -14.74 2.06 -3.67
C LEU A 224 -15.87 1.08 -4.02
N LYS A 225 -16.33 1.08 -5.27
CA LYS A 225 -17.29 0.12 -5.85
C LYS A 225 -18.65 0.07 -5.15
N GLY A 226 -18.80 0.73 -4.00
CA GLY A 226 -20.06 0.80 -3.23
C GLY A 226 -19.99 0.16 -1.85
N VAL A 227 -20.96 0.51 -1.05
CA VAL A 227 -21.10 0.10 0.35
C VAL A 227 -21.26 -1.42 0.46
N GLY A 228 -20.62 -2.02 1.45
CA GLY A 228 -20.67 -3.48 1.69
C GLY A 228 -19.85 -4.33 0.71
N LYS A 229 -19.11 -3.70 -0.22
CA LYS A 229 -18.27 -4.41 -1.21
C LYS A 229 -16.80 -4.54 -0.79
N GLY A 230 -16.42 -4.08 0.41
CA GLY A 230 -15.03 -4.04 0.85
C GLY A 230 -14.39 -5.42 1.00
N PHE A 231 -15.08 -6.41 1.56
CA PHE A 231 -14.47 -7.72 1.78
C PHE A 231 -14.05 -8.44 0.48
N PRO A 232 -14.86 -8.51 -0.59
CA PRO A 232 -14.41 -9.02 -1.87
C PRO A 232 -13.24 -8.22 -2.49
N ILE A 233 -13.25 -6.89 -2.34
CA ILE A 233 -12.15 -6.03 -2.79
C ILE A 233 -10.87 -6.41 -2.04
N ALA A 234 -10.93 -6.56 -0.71
CA ALA A 234 -9.79 -6.94 0.10
C ALA A 234 -9.19 -8.29 -0.33
N MET A 235 -10.04 -9.29 -0.54
CA MET A 235 -9.58 -10.63 -0.97
C MET A 235 -8.95 -10.58 -2.36
N ASN A 236 -9.55 -9.86 -3.31
CA ASN A 236 -8.99 -9.68 -4.65
C ASN A 236 -7.62 -8.96 -4.62
N ALA A 237 -7.49 -7.90 -3.82
CA ALA A 237 -6.21 -7.19 -3.66
C ALA A 237 -5.12 -8.11 -3.08
N LEU A 238 -5.43 -8.88 -2.04
CA LEU A 238 -4.49 -9.81 -1.43
C LEU A 238 -4.08 -10.94 -2.38
N ASP A 239 -5.01 -11.49 -3.15
CA ASP A 239 -4.69 -12.56 -4.12
C ASP A 239 -3.73 -12.05 -5.21
N ASN A 240 -3.96 -10.86 -5.74
CA ASN A 240 -3.08 -10.24 -6.74
C ASN A 240 -1.69 -9.89 -6.17
N SER A 241 -1.63 -9.40 -4.93
CA SER A 241 -0.36 -8.93 -4.33
C SER A 241 0.58 -10.06 -3.88
N ARG A 242 0.10 -11.31 -3.75
CA ARG A 242 0.92 -12.45 -3.32
C ARG A 242 2.12 -12.70 -4.23
N ILE A 243 1.98 -12.47 -5.52
CA ILE A 243 3.07 -12.64 -6.51
C ILE A 243 4.22 -11.68 -6.19
N GLY A 244 3.92 -10.41 -5.92
CA GLY A 244 4.93 -9.42 -5.53
C GLY A 244 5.68 -9.81 -4.24
N ILE A 245 4.97 -10.29 -3.22
CA ILE A 245 5.61 -10.76 -1.97
C ILE A 245 6.47 -12.01 -2.19
N ALA A 246 6.07 -12.92 -3.08
CA ALA A 246 6.90 -14.05 -3.47
C ALA A 246 8.17 -13.60 -4.20
N ALA A 247 8.07 -12.63 -5.10
CA ALA A 247 9.23 -12.02 -5.78
C ALA A 247 10.15 -11.31 -4.80
N GLN A 248 9.61 -10.60 -3.81
CA GLN A 248 10.40 -10.00 -2.72
C GLN A 248 11.19 -11.07 -1.94
N ALA A 249 10.56 -12.17 -1.57
CA ALA A 249 11.23 -13.27 -0.85
C ALA A 249 12.36 -13.87 -1.69
N LEU A 250 12.16 -14.04 -3.00
CA LEU A 250 13.16 -14.51 -3.94
C LEU A 250 14.35 -13.55 -4.04
N GLY A 251 14.08 -12.25 -4.16
CA GLY A 251 15.11 -11.20 -4.20
C GLY A 251 15.97 -11.19 -2.94
N ILE A 252 15.35 -11.27 -1.75
CA ILE A 252 16.05 -11.37 -0.46
C ILE A 252 16.95 -12.61 -0.43
N ALA A 253 16.43 -13.76 -0.86
CA ALA A 253 17.22 -15.01 -0.91
C ALA A 253 18.41 -14.88 -1.87
N GLN A 254 18.22 -14.28 -3.03
CA GLN A 254 19.28 -14.03 -4.02
C GLN A 254 20.36 -13.10 -3.45
N GLY A 255 19.98 -11.98 -2.83
CA GLY A 255 20.92 -11.04 -2.22
C GLY A 255 21.73 -11.67 -1.08
N ALA A 256 21.08 -12.44 -0.21
CA ALA A 256 21.75 -13.17 0.86
C ALA A 256 22.75 -14.23 0.32
N TYR A 257 22.36 -14.95 -0.73
CA TYR A 257 23.23 -15.91 -1.41
C TYR A 257 24.48 -15.24 -2.02
N GLU A 258 24.28 -14.13 -2.74
CA GLU A 258 25.38 -13.38 -3.34
C GLU A 258 26.35 -12.80 -2.28
N ALA A 259 25.81 -12.31 -1.16
CA ALA A 259 26.63 -11.86 -0.04
C ALA A 259 27.46 -13.01 0.56
N ALA A 260 26.86 -14.18 0.75
CA ALA A 260 27.56 -15.36 1.28
C ALA A 260 28.65 -15.86 0.35
N LEU A 261 28.47 -15.77 -0.99
CA LEU A 261 29.51 -16.16 -1.95
C LEU A 261 30.72 -15.22 -1.96
N LYS A 262 30.53 -13.94 -1.61
CA LYS A 262 31.61 -12.95 -1.55
C LYS A 262 32.41 -13.03 -0.25
N TYR A 263 31.81 -13.60 0.83
CA TYR A 263 32.44 -13.80 2.14
C TYR A 263 33.44 -14.97 2.10
#